data_8aed25cc3212e78bce3e8a6914516601
#
_entry.id   8aed25cc3212e78bce3e8a6914516601
#
_cell.length_a   1.000
_cell.length_b   1.000
_cell.length_c   1.000
_cell.angle_alpha   90.00
_cell.angle_beta   90.00
_cell.angle_gamma   90.00
#
_symmetry.space_group_name_H-M   'P 1'
#
loop_
_entity.id
_entity.type
_entity.pdbx_description
1 polymer ?
#
loop_
_entity_poly.entity_id
_entity_poly.type
_entity_poly.pdbx_seq_one_letter_code
_entity_poly.pdbx_strand_id
1 'polypeptide(L)'
;MTVYTPTYRVTIAGVVQTSTTLQDGTITYGRNDFFEATQPSYCNIELLNLDGTSPIVELLDTVLIEVTDSTGAYIKLFTGEVSGVYNRFEGAGLGGKPNTLQIQAIGALGLLVKRYAGGVAYPEELDGARIQRILEETLFIAWEDLSNTQTWNDFTTETWANYGVQGIDTIDAGRYEMLARSAQVQQAYELTDITQQSGLGYLYDTADFEIGYADAERRSENYTTNLIELDADLVNADIQTRLQTADIVNSVVIQYDDPVLEVVAQNDTSINNYGLLEEIRSTILAETVDATEQATNFVNYRGTPKISLEAVSVNLAHSDMTNTVRDDLLAVTMDSLLYLDNIPVGLIPEGYFEGFVEGWTWTLGRKNLELTMSVSNSIYSTLDVQWEDYNALIQWQNLDNATRWLDVI
;
A
#
# COMPACT_ATOMS: atom_id res chain seq x y z
N MET A 1 -11.10 32.16 -2.11
CA MET A 1 -10.96 30.86 -1.41
C MET A 1 -9.83 30.98 -0.39
N THR A 2 -9.99 30.48 0.82
CA THR A 2 -8.88 30.41 1.79
C THR A 2 -7.93 29.33 1.30
N VAL A 3 -6.67 29.68 1.11
CA VAL A 3 -5.65 28.69 0.72
C VAL A 3 -5.49 27.71 1.86
N TYR A 4 -5.60 26.41 1.59
CA TYR A 4 -5.33 25.35 2.56
C TYR A 4 -3.88 25.46 3.04
N THR A 5 -3.70 25.42 4.33
CA THR A 5 -2.38 25.40 4.96
C THR A 5 -2.36 24.23 5.93
N PRO A 6 -1.57 23.18 5.66
CA PRO A 6 -1.52 22.03 6.53
C PRO A 6 -1.04 22.41 7.93
N THR A 7 -1.72 21.92 8.95
CA THR A 7 -1.31 22.04 10.35
C THR A 7 -1.02 20.65 10.86
N TYR A 8 0.21 20.43 11.32
CA TYR A 8 0.65 19.13 11.80
C TYR A 8 0.56 19.03 13.31
N ARG A 9 0.26 17.83 13.78
CA ARG A 9 0.38 17.43 15.18
C ARG A 9 1.25 16.19 15.26
N VAL A 10 2.32 16.26 16.04
CA VAL A 10 3.23 15.15 16.27
C VAL A 10 3.08 14.72 17.73
N THR A 11 2.81 13.45 17.96
CA THR A 11 2.70 12.85 19.28
C THR A 11 3.78 11.78 19.42
N ILE A 12 4.56 11.79 20.50
CA ILE A 12 5.62 10.82 20.77
C ILE A 12 5.38 10.23 22.16
N ALA A 13 5.37 8.91 22.27
CA ALA A 13 5.07 8.20 23.52
C ALA A 13 3.78 8.72 24.20
N GLY A 14 2.74 9.01 23.41
CA GLY A 14 1.47 9.55 23.87
C GLY A 14 1.48 11.05 24.24
N VAL A 15 2.60 11.76 24.10
CA VAL A 15 2.75 13.17 24.44
C VAL A 15 2.80 14.04 23.20
N VAL A 16 1.83 14.96 23.06
CA VAL A 16 1.81 15.94 21.95
C VAL A 16 2.99 16.90 22.08
N GLN A 17 3.77 17.05 21.02
CA GLN A 17 4.96 17.89 20.97
C GLN A 17 4.59 19.35 20.65
N THR A 18 4.33 20.13 21.68
CA THR A 18 3.91 21.54 21.53
C THR A 18 5.09 22.52 21.51
N SER A 19 6.26 22.13 21.99
CA SER A 19 7.49 22.95 22.02
C SER A 19 8.34 22.81 20.75
N THR A 20 7.98 21.91 19.87
CA THR A 20 8.68 21.67 18.59
C THR A 20 7.82 22.03 17.39
N THR A 21 8.46 22.31 16.28
CA THR A 21 7.81 22.59 15.00
C THR A 21 8.32 21.59 13.97
N LEU A 22 7.43 20.89 13.28
CA LEU A 22 7.80 20.08 12.13
C LEU A 22 8.40 21.00 11.05
N GLN A 23 9.63 20.73 10.65
CA GLN A 23 10.30 21.47 9.58
C GLN A 23 10.07 20.83 8.23
N ASP A 24 10.41 19.55 8.15
CA ASP A 24 10.21 18.71 6.99
C ASP A 24 10.10 17.25 7.41
N GLY A 25 9.77 16.40 6.46
CA GLY A 25 9.74 14.97 6.65
C GLY A 25 9.17 14.25 5.45
N THR A 26 9.32 12.93 5.49
CA THR A 26 8.76 12.02 4.50
C THR A 26 8.09 10.85 5.19
N ILE A 27 6.97 10.41 4.66
CA ILE A 27 6.28 9.18 5.07
C ILE A 27 6.01 8.38 3.80
N THR A 28 6.47 7.14 3.76
CA THR A 28 6.33 6.27 2.58
C THR A 28 5.52 5.04 2.93
N TYR A 29 4.62 4.65 2.05
CA TYR A 29 3.77 3.46 2.15
C TYR A 29 3.80 2.65 0.86
N GLY A 30 3.51 1.35 0.99
CA GLY A 30 3.22 0.48 -0.13
C GLY A 30 4.45 -0.03 -0.87
N ARG A 31 4.34 -0.09 -2.19
CA ARG A 31 5.35 -0.61 -3.14
C ARG A 31 5.45 0.29 -4.36
N ASN A 32 6.48 0.14 -5.18
CA ASN A 32 6.62 0.97 -6.37
C ASN A 32 5.91 0.39 -7.60
N ASP A 33 5.71 -0.92 -7.63
CA ASP A 33 5.12 -1.64 -8.75
C ASP A 33 4.22 -2.78 -8.25
N PHE A 34 3.22 -3.15 -9.02
CA PHE A 34 2.28 -4.24 -8.72
C PHE A 34 2.96 -5.59 -8.40
N PHE A 35 4.12 -5.86 -8.99
CA PHE A 35 4.84 -7.12 -8.82
C PHE A 35 5.87 -7.13 -7.70
N GLU A 36 6.07 -6.01 -7.04
CA GLU A 36 6.94 -5.92 -5.88
C GLU A 36 6.19 -6.27 -4.59
N ALA A 37 6.94 -6.82 -3.62
CA ALA A 37 6.41 -6.99 -2.27
C ALA A 37 6.18 -5.62 -1.62
N THR A 38 5.11 -5.51 -0.85
CA THR A 38 4.84 -4.32 -0.05
C THR A 38 5.94 -4.14 1.00
N GLN A 39 6.52 -2.97 1.04
CA GLN A 39 7.53 -2.61 2.02
C GLN A 39 6.88 -2.08 3.30
N PRO A 40 7.50 -2.28 4.47
CA PRO A 40 7.07 -1.60 5.68
C PRO A 40 7.02 -0.09 5.48
N SER A 41 5.95 0.54 5.95
CA SER A 41 5.87 2.00 5.93
C SER A 41 7.00 2.60 6.75
N TYR A 42 7.51 3.73 6.29
CA TYR A 42 8.67 4.38 6.88
C TYR A 42 8.43 5.88 7.00
N CYS A 43 8.78 6.41 8.16
CA CYS A 43 8.68 7.83 8.45
C CYS A 43 10.05 8.38 8.84
N ASN A 44 10.39 9.53 8.28
CA ASN A 44 11.56 10.31 8.66
C ASN A 44 11.14 11.77 8.79
N ILE A 45 11.16 12.31 10.02
CA ILE A 45 10.76 13.69 10.30
C ILE A 45 11.85 14.46 11.01
N GLU A 46 11.87 15.76 10.76
CA GLU A 46 12.73 16.73 11.40
C GLU A 46 11.91 17.71 12.24
N LEU A 47 12.16 17.72 13.55
CA LEU A 47 11.52 18.61 14.52
C LEU A 47 12.51 19.68 14.97
N LEU A 48 12.16 20.93 14.76
CA LEU A 48 12.92 22.08 15.27
C LEU A 48 12.43 22.46 16.64
N ASN A 49 13.34 22.50 17.59
CA ASN A 49 13.12 23.04 18.92
C ASN A 49 13.90 24.37 19.07
N LEU A 50 13.18 25.44 19.44
CA LEU A 50 13.75 26.77 19.58
C LEU A 50 14.09 27.15 21.03
N ASP A 51 13.53 26.46 22.01
CA ASP A 51 13.68 26.76 23.43
C ASP A 51 14.81 26.00 24.13
N GLY A 52 15.43 25.05 23.42
CA GLY A 52 16.54 24.26 23.88
C GLY A 52 16.16 23.06 24.76
N THR A 53 14.86 22.78 24.91
CA THR A 53 14.33 21.60 25.61
C THR A 53 13.99 20.53 24.59
N SER A 54 14.92 19.63 24.28
CA SER A 54 14.59 18.49 23.40
C SER A 54 13.60 17.54 24.08
N PRO A 55 12.59 17.07 23.37
CA PRO A 55 11.81 15.94 23.86
C PRO A 55 12.73 14.73 24.07
N ILE A 56 12.46 13.97 25.12
CA ILE A 56 13.10 12.68 25.33
C ILE A 56 12.38 11.69 24.43
N VAL A 57 13.10 11.05 23.54
CA VAL A 57 12.59 10.03 22.63
C VAL A 57 13.45 8.79 22.78
N GLU A 58 12.81 7.67 23.05
CA GLU A 58 13.47 6.38 23.18
C GLU A 58 13.20 5.51 21.95
N LEU A 59 14.01 4.49 21.73
CA LEU A 59 13.74 3.50 20.69
C LEU A 59 12.48 2.71 21.05
N LEU A 60 11.67 2.41 20.06
CA LEU A 60 10.35 1.76 20.18
C LEU A 60 9.25 2.64 20.78
N ASP A 61 9.52 3.91 21.09
CA ASP A 61 8.43 4.85 21.39
C ASP A 61 7.48 4.95 20.20
N THR A 62 6.18 5.06 20.48
CA THR A 62 5.18 5.29 19.42
C THR A 62 5.26 6.72 18.91
N VAL A 63 5.30 6.89 17.59
CA VAL A 63 5.18 8.18 16.90
C VAL A 63 3.88 8.20 16.11
N LEU A 64 3.06 9.23 16.36
CA LEU A 64 1.85 9.52 15.61
C LEU A 64 2.01 10.89 14.92
N ILE A 65 1.77 10.93 13.63
CA ILE A 65 1.76 12.16 12.82
C ILE A 65 0.38 12.36 12.24
N GLU A 66 -0.16 13.53 12.48
CA GLU A 66 -1.48 13.94 12.02
C GLU A 66 -1.41 15.26 11.27
N VAL A 67 -2.36 15.46 10.37
CA VAL A 67 -2.53 16.72 9.63
C VAL A 67 -4.01 17.10 9.66
N THR A 68 -4.29 18.40 9.54
CA THR A 68 -5.68 18.87 9.42
C THR A 68 -6.24 18.59 8.03
N ASP A 69 -7.46 18.07 7.95
CA ASP A 69 -8.26 17.97 6.73
C ASP A 69 -8.83 19.35 6.30
N SER A 70 -9.71 19.34 5.31
CA SER A 70 -10.38 20.55 4.80
C SER A 70 -11.33 21.21 5.82
N THR A 71 -11.79 20.46 6.82
CA THR A 71 -12.67 20.94 7.90
C THR A 71 -11.90 21.45 9.11
N GLY A 72 -10.59 21.18 9.18
CA GLY A 72 -9.71 21.47 10.30
C GLY A 72 -9.66 20.36 11.36
N ALA A 73 -10.25 19.19 11.08
CA ALA A 73 -10.10 18.01 11.93
C ALA A 73 -8.73 17.35 11.69
N TYR A 74 -8.14 16.78 12.73
CA TYR A 74 -6.89 16.04 12.59
C TYR A 74 -7.16 14.62 12.12
N ILE A 75 -6.48 14.24 11.03
CA ILE A 75 -6.46 12.88 10.51
C ILE A 75 -5.04 12.32 10.62
N LYS A 76 -4.94 11.02 10.81
CA LYS A 76 -3.65 10.33 10.93
C LYS A 76 -3.01 10.17 9.57
N LEU A 77 -1.75 10.57 9.45
CA LEU A 77 -0.92 10.25 8.30
C LEU A 77 -0.01 9.04 8.55
N PHE A 78 0.38 8.83 9.81
CA PHE A 78 1.30 7.74 10.16
C PHE A 78 1.26 7.47 11.67
N THR A 79 1.27 6.20 12.02
CA THR A 79 1.62 5.70 13.34
C THR A 79 2.69 4.62 13.19
N GLY A 80 3.74 4.66 14.03
CA GLY A 80 4.81 3.68 13.97
C GLY A 80 5.69 3.72 15.22
N GLU A 81 6.70 2.86 15.25
CA GLU A 81 7.69 2.78 16.32
C GLU A 81 9.01 3.43 15.93
N VAL A 82 9.61 4.17 16.86
CA VAL A 82 10.91 4.81 16.66
C VAL A 82 11.99 3.77 16.42
N SER A 83 12.62 3.83 15.26
CA SER A 83 13.76 3.00 14.86
C SER A 83 15.11 3.72 14.96
N GLY A 84 15.11 5.05 14.98
CA GLY A 84 16.31 5.86 15.08
C GLY A 84 16.04 7.29 15.52
N VAL A 85 16.96 7.85 16.30
CA VAL A 85 16.89 9.22 16.82
C VAL A 85 18.23 9.90 16.62
N TYR A 86 18.23 11.07 16.00
CA TYR A 86 19.42 11.88 15.76
C TYR A 86 19.20 13.30 16.26
N ASN A 87 20.04 13.73 17.21
CA ASN A 87 20.01 15.10 17.73
C ASN A 87 21.13 15.93 17.11
N ARG A 88 20.80 17.06 16.54
CA ARG A 88 21.73 18.02 16.00
C ARG A 88 21.59 19.37 16.69
N PHE A 89 22.66 19.86 17.28
CA PHE A 89 22.74 21.24 17.79
C PHE A 89 23.33 22.14 16.73
N GLU A 90 22.62 23.16 16.33
CA GLU A 90 23.19 24.22 15.50
C GLU A 90 23.96 25.18 16.39
N GLY A 91 25.23 25.41 16.01
CA GLY A 91 26.19 26.14 16.82
C GLY A 91 25.74 27.55 17.24
N ALA A 92 26.17 27.94 18.41
CA ALA A 92 25.78 29.13 19.11
C ALA A 92 25.96 30.46 18.34
N GLY A 93 24.89 30.89 17.69
CA GLY A 93 24.71 32.27 17.24
C GLY A 93 23.52 32.88 17.97
N LEU A 94 23.75 33.93 18.77
CA LEU A 94 22.66 34.78 19.31
C LEU A 94 21.60 34.12 20.21
N GLY A 95 21.96 33.77 21.42
CA GLY A 95 21.00 33.75 22.55
C GLY A 95 20.04 32.58 22.67
N GLY A 96 19.97 31.68 21.71
CA GLY A 96 19.20 30.44 21.74
C GLY A 96 20.12 29.24 21.46
N LYS A 97 19.70 28.07 21.85
CA LYS A 97 20.33 26.80 21.49
C LYS A 97 19.33 25.99 20.65
N PRO A 98 19.04 26.43 19.39
CA PRO A 98 18.13 25.64 18.57
C PRO A 98 18.74 24.26 18.37
N ASN A 99 17.95 23.26 18.53
CA ASN A 99 18.31 21.90 18.18
C ASN A 99 17.29 21.33 17.20
N THR A 100 17.81 20.48 16.36
CA THR A 100 17.01 19.71 15.43
C THR A 100 17.02 18.26 15.87
N LEU A 101 15.84 17.69 16.03
CA LEU A 101 15.62 16.30 16.35
C LEU A 101 15.09 15.61 15.11
N GLN A 102 15.89 14.71 14.56
CA GLN A 102 15.45 13.84 13.46
C GLN A 102 15.00 12.50 14.04
N ILE A 103 13.80 12.07 13.68
CA ILE A 103 13.19 10.81 14.13
C ILE A 103 12.92 9.97 12.91
N GLN A 104 13.38 8.72 12.98
CA GLN A 104 13.03 7.67 12.05
C GLN A 104 12.10 6.70 12.74
N ALA A 105 11.00 6.36 12.09
CA ALA A 105 10.03 5.40 12.61
C ALA A 105 9.59 4.44 11.50
N ILE A 106 9.18 3.24 11.90
CA ILE A 106 8.78 2.16 11.01
C ILE A 106 7.35 1.73 11.35
N GLY A 107 6.54 1.41 10.35
CA GLY A 107 5.17 0.94 10.52
C GLY A 107 5.07 -0.53 10.91
N ALA A 108 3.84 -1.02 11.00
CA ALA A 108 3.52 -2.33 11.58
C ALA A 108 4.13 -3.51 10.82
N LEU A 109 4.22 -3.46 9.50
CA LEU A 109 4.89 -4.50 8.70
C LEU A 109 6.36 -4.69 9.10
N GLY A 110 7.00 -3.66 9.65
CA GLY A 110 8.36 -3.73 10.18
C GLY A 110 8.51 -4.72 11.34
N LEU A 111 7.44 -5.02 12.05
CA LEU A 111 7.44 -6.03 13.11
C LEU A 111 7.69 -7.43 12.57
N LEU A 112 7.15 -7.74 11.37
CA LEU A 112 7.28 -9.06 10.74
C LEU A 112 8.71 -9.38 10.34
N VAL A 113 9.50 -8.35 10.02
CA VAL A 113 10.92 -8.50 9.62
C VAL A 113 11.78 -9.05 10.78
N LYS A 114 11.40 -8.79 12.02
CA LYS A 114 12.15 -9.21 13.21
C LYS A 114 11.54 -10.39 13.95
N ARG A 115 10.40 -10.88 13.50
CA ARG A 115 9.65 -11.97 14.15
C ARG A 115 9.67 -13.22 13.29
N TYR A 116 9.36 -14.35 13.91
CA TYR A 116 9.38 -15.67 13.30
C TYR A 116 8.04 -16.35 13.51
N ALA A 117 7.59 -17.11 12.51
CA ALA A 117 6.38 -17.91 12.51
C ALA A 117 6.63 -19.28 11.89
N GLY A 118 5.59 -20.11 11.78
CA GLY A 118 5.68 -21.45 11.18
C GLY A 118 6.21 -22.51 12.11
N GLY A 119 6.25 -22.26 13.42
CA GLY A 119 6.59 -23.27 14.43
C GLY A 119 5.59 -24.42 14.51
N VAL A 120 4.40 -24.24 13.96
CA VAL A 120 3.37 -25.27 13.78
C VAL A 120 3.16 -25.54 12.30
N ALA A 121 2.61 -26.74 11.99
CA ALA A 121 2.24 -27.06 10.60
C ALA A 121 1.01 -26.24 10.18
N TYR A 122 1.04 -25.74 8.94
CA TYR A 122 -0.12 -25.07 8.34
C TYR A 122 -0.87 -26.07 7.45
N PRO A 123 -2.21 -26.14 7.53
CA PRO A 123 -3.01 -26.94 6.63
C PRO A 123 -3.03 -26.34 5.22
N GLU A 124 -3.59 -27.05 4.28
CA GLU A 124 -4.05 -26.48 3.02
C GLU A 124 -5.20 -25.53 3.31
N GLU A 125 -5.10 -24.29 2.85
CA GLU A 125 -6.02 -23.20 3.21
C GLU A 125 -5.87 -22.01 2.23
N LEU A 126 -6.88 -21.16 2.15
CA LEU A 126 -6.84 -19.95 1.34
C LEU A 126 -5.72 -18.99 1.80
N ASP A 127 -5.22 -18.21 0.86
CA ASP A 127 -4.13 -17.24 1.08
C ASP A 127 -4.41 -16.27 2.22
N GLY A 128 -5.62 -15.69 2.31
CA GLY A 128 -6.00 -14.82 3.42
C GLY A 128 -6.03 -15.53 4.78
N ALA A 129 -6.54 -16.75 4.83
CA ALA A 129 -6.52 -17.55 6.05
C ALA A 129 -5.08 -17.89 6.49
N ARG A 130 -4.17 -18.15 5.51
CA ARG A 130 -2.74 -18.34 5.75
C ARG A 130 -2.08 -17.09 6.32
N ILE A 131 -2.35 -15.92 5.74
CA ILE A 131 -1.86 -14.62 6.23
C ILE A 131 -2.34 -14.37 7.66
N GLN A 132 -3.65 -14.53 7.91
CA GLN A 132 -4.20 -14.35 9.25
C GLN A 132 -3.50 -15.23 10.28
N ARG A 133 -3.29 -16.52 9.97
CA ARG A 133 -2.59 -17.45 10.85
C ARG A 133 -1.16 -17.03 11.15
N ILE A 134 -0.40 -16.56 10.14
CA ILE A 134 0.97 -16.08 10.33
C ILE A 134 0.98 -14.82 11.22
N LEU A 135 0.05 -13.90 11.00
CA LEU A 135 -0.07 -12.69 11.80
C LEU A 135 -0.47 -12.97 13.25
N GLU A 136 -1.44 -13.87 13.47
CA GLU A 136 -1.85 -14.28 14.82
C GLU A 136 -0.68 -14.95 15.58
N GLU A 137 0.11 -15.81 14.92
CA GLU A 137 1.29 -16.42 15.54
C GLU A 137 2.37 -15.36 15.87
N THR A 138 2.49 -14.37 15.02
CA THR A 138 3.58 -13.38 15.09
C THR A 138 3.27 -12.22 16.03
N LEU A 139 2.02 -11.73 16.03
CA LEU A 139 1.59 -10.54 16.76
C LEU A 139 0.94 -10.88 18.11
N PHE A 140 0.83 -12.17 18.43
CA PHE A 140 0.29 -12.61 19.72
C PHE A 140 1.11 -12.04 20.88
N ILE A 141 0.43 -11.37 21.78
CA ILE A 141 1.00 -10.90 23.06
C ILE A 141 0.67 -11.93 24.14
N ALA A 142 1.69 -12.46 24.80
CA ALA A 142 1.48 -13.39 25.89
C ALA A 142 0.63 -12.74 26.99
N TRP A 143 -0.27 -13.53 27.60
CA TRP A 143 -1.19 -13.05 28.64
C TRP A 143 -0.50 -12.28 29.77
N GLU A 144 0.67 -12.73 30.18
CA GLU A 144 1.50 -12.14 31.22
C GLU A 144 2.07 -10.77 30.82
N ASP A 145 2.16 -10.47 29.52
CA ASP A 145 2.66 -9.21 28.98
C ASP A 145 1.54 -8.18 28.74
N LEU A 146 0.27 -8.61 28.85
CA LEU A 146 -0.87 -7.71 28.73
C LEU A 146 -0.94 -6.78 29.95
N SER A 147 -1.20 -5.49 29.68
CA SER A 147 -1.34 -4.51 30.74
C SER A 147 -2.49 -4.86 31.66
N ASN A 148 -2.23 -4.95 32.96
CA ASN A 148 -3.25 -5.19 33.98
C ASN A 148 -4.21 -4.00 34.21
N THR A 149 -3.97 -2.88 33.54
CA THR A 149 -4.84 -1.69 33.57
C THR A 149 -5.81 -1.66 32.41
N GLN A 150 -5.82 -2.66 31.55
CA GLN A 150 -6.77 -2.71 30.43
C GLN A 150 -8.19 -2.94 30.94
N THR A 151 -9.09 -2.11 30.46
CA THR A 151 -10.53 -2.22 30.72
C THR A 151 -11.24 -2.72 29.49
N TRP A 152 -12.06 -3.74 29.64
CA TRP A 152 -12.93 -4.24 28.57
C TRP A 152 -14.05 -3.23 28.33
N ASN A 153 -14.05 -2.62 27.14
CA ASN A 153 -15.11 -1.67 26.78
C ASN A 153 -16.31 -2.33 26.11
N ASP A 154 -16.12 -3.51 25.53
CA ASP A 154 -17.20 -4.29 24.92
C ASP A 154 -17.05 -5.78 25.28
N PHE A 155 -18.00 -6.27 26.07
CA PHE A 155 -18.02 -7.67 26.52
C PHE A 155 -18.73 -8.62 25.51
N THR A 156 -19.22 -8.10 24.39
CA THR A 156 -20.06 -8.88 23.48
C THR A 156 -19.27 -9.48 22.32
N THR A 157 -18.17 -8.89 21.92
CA THR A 157 -17.39 -9.27 20.73
C THR A 157 -15.97 -9.72 21.05
N GLU A 158 -15.38 -9.25 22.14
CA GLU A 158 -14.01 -9.62 22.49
C GLU A 158 -13.95 -10.85 23.39
N THR A 159 -13.17 -11.82 22.97
CA THR A 159 -12.83 -13.01 23.74
C THR A 159 -11.37 -12.93 24.17
N TRP A 160 -10.99 -13.72 25.18
CA TRP A 160 -9.60 -13.83 25.61
C TRP A 160 -8.64 -14.27 24.49
N ALA A 161 -9.14 -15.03 23.52
CA ALA A 161 -8.37 -15.47 22.36
C ALA A 161 -8.08 -14.32 21.39
N ASN A 162 -9.03 -13.43 21.17
CA ASN A 162 -8.89 -12.30 20.25
C ASN A 162 -8.08 -11.15 20.88
N TYR A 163 -8.18 -11.01 22.19
CA TYR A 163 -7.54 -9.90 22.90
C TYR A 163 -6.01 -9.95 22.91
N GLY A 164 -5.43 -11.14 22.79
CA GLY A 164 -3.98 -11.34 22.71
C GLY A 164 -3.38 -10.99 21.36
N VAL A 165 -4.21 -10.74 20.33
CA VAL A 165 -3.74 -10.38 18.99
C VAL A 165 -4.11 -8.92 18.72
N GLN A 166 -3.12 -8.07 18.52
CA GLN A 166 -3.29 -6.64 18.25
C GLN A 166 -2.49 -6.26 17.01
N GLY A 167 -2.93 -5.20 16.33
CA GLY A 167 -2.24 -4.70 15.15
C GLY A 167 -2.60 -5.43 13.86
N ILE A 168 -3.77 -6.10 13.83
CA ILE A 168 -4.36 -6.68 12.63
C ILE A 168 -5.59 -5.86 12.26
N ASP A 169 -5.59 -5.35 11.04
CA ASP A 169 -6.73 -4.71 10.37
C ASP A 169 -7.55 -5.79 9.62
N THR A 170 -8.26 -5.41 8.60
CA THR A 170 -9.06 -6.30 7.75
C THR A 170 -8.15 -7.27 7.00
N ILE A 171 -8.44 -8.55 7.13
CA ILE A 171 -7.83 -9.63 6.35
C ILE A 171 -8.92 -10.23 5.48
N ASP A 172 -8.78 -10.14 4.15
CA ASP A 172 -9.69 -10.80 3.22
C ASP A 172 -9.58 -12.31 3.33
N ALA A 173 -10.65 -13.01 2.97
CA ALA A 173 -10.70 -14.46 3.06
C ALA A 173 -9.64 -15.16 2.21
N GLY A 174 -9.25 -14.52 1.12
CA GLY A 174 -8.37 -15.06 0.10
C GLY A 174 -9.14 -15.81 -1.00
N ARG A 175 -8.53 -15.88 -2.18
CA ARG A 175 -9.10 -16.51 -3.37
C ARG A 175 -8.44 -17.86 -3.68
N TYR A 176 -7.13 -17.97 -3.50
CA TYR A 176 -6.32 -19.09 -3.98
C TYR A 176 -5.89 -19.99 -2.84
N GLU A 177 -5.90 -21.32 -3.10
CA GLU A 177 -5.56 -22.32 -2.10
C GLU A 177 -4.06 -22.54 -2.03
N MET A 178 -3.49 -22.43 -0.82
CA MET A 178 -2.07 -22.59 -0.53
C MET A 178 -1.75 -24.01 -0.05
N LEU A 179 -0.66 -24.59 -0.51
CA LEU A 179 -0.14 -25.87 -0.07
C LEU A 179 -0.05 -26.01 1.45
N ALA A 180 -0.35 -27.19 1.96
CA ALA A 180 -0.02 -27.53 3.34
C ALA A 180 1.49 -27.41 3.58
N ARG A 181 1.87 -26.88 4.74
CA ARG A 181 3.28 -26.68 5.11
C ARG A 181 3.59 -27.39 6.42
N SER A 182 4.67 -28.18 6.41
CA SER A 182 5.18 -28.79 7.65
C SER A 182 5.75 -27.71 8.59
N ALA A 183 5.75 -28.01 9.90
CA ALA A 183 6.31 -27.12 10.91
C ALA A 183 7.79 -26.81 10.64
N GLN A 184 8.09 -25.55 10.37
CA GLN A 184 9.44 -25.04 10.14
C GLN A 184 9.45 -23.53 10.45
N VAL A 185 10.19 -23.14 11.45
CA VAL A 185 10.33 -21.72 11.84
C VAL A 185 11.05 -20.96 10.74
N GLN A 186 10.44 -19.86 10.30
CA GLN A 186 10.95 -18.96 9.27
C GLN A 186 10.60 -17.53 9.64
N GLN A 187 11.27 -16.54 9.04
CA GLN A 187 10.92 -15.14 9.22
C GLN A 187 9.48 -14.88 8.76
N ALA A 188 8.70 -14.19 9.58
CA ALA A 188 7.28 -13.98 9.31
C ALA A 188 7.06 -13.18 8.02
N TYR A 189 7.89 -12.17 7.76
CA TYR A 189 7.82 -11.38 6.53
C TYR A 189 8.04 -12.24 5.27
N GLU A 190 9.00 -13.17 5.28
CA GLU A 190 9.22 -14.08 4.14
C GLU A 190 8.03 -15.02 3.91
N LEU A 191 7.39 -15.50 5.00
CA LEU A 191 6.22 -16.37 4.90
C LEU A 191 5.01 -15.61 4.34
N THR A 192 4.80 -14.38 4.79
CA THR A 192 3.71 -13.55 4.26
C THR A 192 3.99 -13.11 2.83
N ASP A 193 5.25 -12.83 2.48
CA ASP A 193 5.64 -12.43 1.12
C ASP A 193 5.40 -13.55 0.10
N ILE A 194 5.82 -14.77 0.37
CA ILE A 194 5.55 -15.92 -0.50
C ILE A 194 4.03 -16.14 -0.65
N THR A 195 3.26 -15.98 0.42
CA THR A 195 1.81 -16.16 0.41
C THR A 195 1.13 -15.08 -0.44
N GLN A 196 1.43 -13.80 -0.22
CA GLN A 196 0.83 -12.71 -1.00
C GLN A 196 1.19 -12.78 -2.49
N GLN A 197 2.44 -13.15 -2.83
CA GLN A 197 2.85 -13.32 -4.23
C GLN A 197 2.16 -14.49 -4.91
N SER A 198 1.93 -15.59 -4.19
CA SER A 198 1.20 -16.75 -4.71
C SER A 198 -0.30 -16.49 -4.81
N GLY A 199 -0.87 -15.72 -3.89
CA GLY A 199 -2.28 -15.34 -3.87
C GLY A 199 -2.62 -14.14 -4.75
N LEU A 200 -1.62 -13.47 -5.37
CA LEU A 200 -1.78 -12.19 -6.09
C LEU A 200 -2.42 -11.08 -5.23
N GLY A 201 -2.40 -11.23 -3.92
CA GLY A 201 -2.84 -10.24 -2.97
C GLY A 201 -1.70 -9.30 -2.54
N TYR A 202 -1.99 -8.44 -1.58
CA TYR A 202 -0.98 -7.56 -0.99
C TYR A 202 -1.24 -7.28 0.48
N LEU A 203 -0.15 -7.24 1.24
CA LEU A 203 -0.17 -6.71 2.61
C LEU A 203 -0.12 -5.20 2.58
N TYR A 204 -0.68 -4.55 3.57
CA TYR A 204 -0.58 -3.10 3.73
C TYR A 204 -0.48 -2.69 5.19
N ASP A 205 0.24 -1.60 5.45
CA ASP A 205 0.24 -0.90 6.72
C ASP A 205 -0.88 0.13 6.75
N THR A 206 -1.57 0.26 7.86
CA THR A 206 -2.50 1.36 8.11
C THR A 206 -1.84 2.51 8.87
N ALA A 207 -2.46 3.69 8.80
CA ALA A 207 -2.03 4.83 9.63
C ALA A 207 -2.29 4.63 11.13
N ASP A 208 -2.99 3.56 11.52
CA ASP A 208 -3.28 3.16 12.90
C ASP A 208 -2.26 2.17 13.49
N PHE A 209 -1.18 1.86 12.74
CA PHE A 209 -0.18 0.86 13.12
C PHE A 209 -0.73 -0.57 13.12
N GLU A 210 -1.51 -0.91 12.11
CA GLU A 210 -2.10 -2.22 11.92
C GLU A 210 -1.69 -2.78 10.55
N ILE A 211 -1.75 -4.10 10.40
CA ILE A 211 -1.43 -4.82 9.18
C ILE A 211 -2.73 -5.39 8.61
N GLY A 212 -3.05 -5.03 7.38
CA GLY A 212 -4.14 -5.61 6.62
C GLY A 212 -3.65 -6.48 5.47
N TYR A 213 -4.55 -7.27 4.94
CA TYR A 213 -4.34 -8.06 3.73
C TYR A 213 -5.52 -7.93 2.79
N ALA A 214 -5.23 -7.55 1.56
CA ALA A 214 -6.16 -7.52 0.46
C ALA A 214 -5.86 -8.67 -0.49
N ASP A 215 -6.85 -9.47 -0.81
CA ASP A 215 -6.71 -10.56 -1.78
C ASP A 215 -6.79 -10.06 -3.23
N ALA A 216 -6.71 -10.98 -4.17
CA ALA A 216 -6.71 -10.65 -5.59
C ALA A 216 -8.02 -10.01 -6.09
N GLU A 217 -9.14 -10.17 -5.37
CA GLU A 217 -10.46 -9.66 -5.76
C GLU A 217 -10.74 -8.26 -5.20
N ARG A 218 -10.08 -7.84 -4.12
CA ARG A 218 -10.32 -6.57 -3.42
C ARG A 218 -10.40 -5.36 -4.35
N ARG A 219 -9.50 -5.26 -5.29
CA ARG A 219 -9.45 -4.12 -6.22
C ARG A 219 -10.61 -4.13 -7.21
N SER A 220 -11.05 -5.29 -7.65
CA SER A 220 -12.24 -5.44 -8.49
C SER A 220 -13.51 -5.06 -7.73
N GLU A 221 -13.64 -5.52 -6.49
CA GLU A 221 -14.78 -5.20 -5.62
C GLU A 221 -14.88 -3.72 -5.26
N ASN A 222 -13.73 -3.06 -5.08
CA ASN A 222 -13.64 -1.65 -4.68
C ASN A 222 -13.46 -0.67 -5.85
N TYR A 223 -13.61 -1.13 -7.08
CA TYR A 223 -13.33 -0.34 -8.28
C TYR A 223 -14.03 1.02 -8.34
N THR A 224 -15.20 1.15 -7.74
CA THR A 224 -15.98 2.40 -7.71
C THR A 224 -16.04 3.07 -6.34
N THR A 225 -15.53 2.42 -5.29
CA THR A 225 -15.70 2.89 -3.91
C THR A 225 -14.59 3.83 -3.46
N ASN A 226 -13.35 3.57 -3.82
CA ASN A 226 -12.18 4.34 -3.40
C ASN A 226 -11.59 5.13 -4.58
N LEU A 227 -12.46 5.82 -5.32
CA LEU A 227 -12.08 6.58 -6.51
C LEU A 227 -11.52 7.96 -6.14
N ILE A 228 -10.31 8.26 -6.61
CA ILE A 228 -9.69 9.58 -6.58
C ILE A 228 -9.75 10.18 -7.98
N GLU A 229 -10.61 11.19 -8.17
CA GLU A 229 -10.70 11.93 -9.44
C GLU A 229 -9.74 13.11 -9.41
N LEU A 230 -8.79 13.16 -10.32
CA LEU A 230 -7.78 14.20 -10.40
C LEU A 230 -7.70 14.77 -11.81
N ASP A 231 -7.63 16.08 -11.92
CA ASP A 231 -7.33 16.78 -13.16
C ASP A 231 -5.81 16.89 -13.36
N ALA A 232 -5.33 16.65 -14.58
CA ALA A 232 -3.91 16.74 -14.91
C ALA A 232 -3.31 18.13 -14.61
N ASP A 233 -4.13 19.19 -14.62
CA ASP A 233 -3.69 20.56 -14.27
C ASP A 233 -3.35 20.71 -12.78
N LEU A 234 -3.74 19.79 -11.92
CA LEU A 234 -3.42 19.76 -10.49
C LEU A 234 -2.12 19.01 -10.19
N VAL A 235 -1.55 18.31 -11.16
CA VAL A 235 -0.29 17.57 -10.99
C VAL A 235 0.89 18.53 -11.01
N ASN A 236 1.74 18.44 -9.98
CA ASN A 236 2.85 19.39 -9.78
C ASN A 236 4.06 19.14 -10.67
N ALA A 237 4.25 17.91 -11.12
CA ALA A 237 5.40 17.51 -11.92
C ALA A 237 4.98 17.22 -13.36
N ASP A 238 5.96 17.11 -14.25
CA ASP A 238 5.70 16.65 -15.61
C ASP A 238 5.11 15.25 -15.57
N ILE A 239 3.95 15.07 -16.19
CA ILE A 239 3.37 13.73 -16.37
C ILE A 239 4.27 12.97 -17.34
N GLN A 240 4.87 11.89 -16.83
CA GLN A 240 5.76 11.05 -17.63
C GLN A 240 5.08 9.69 -17.86
N THR A 241 4.96 9.33 -19.13
CA THR A 241 4.43 8.04 -19.53
C THR A 241 5.56 7.11 -19.92
N ARG A 242 5.38 5.84 -19.61
CA ARG A 242 6.33 4.77 -19.91
C ARG A 242 5.64 3.69 -20.74
N LEU A 243 6.33 3.21 -21.77
CA LEU A 243 5.95 2.04 -22.54
C LEU A 243 7.21 1.21 -22.76
N GLN A 244 7.30 0.04 -22.15
CA GLN A 244 8.51 -0.78 -22.16
C GLN A 244 8.21 -2.22 -22.54
N THR A 245 9.13 -2.84 -23.29
CA THR A 245 9.06 -4.27 -23.61
C THR A 245 9.25 -5.16 -22.38
N ALA A 246 9.85 -4.64 -21.30
CA ALA A 246 9.99 -5.35 -20.02
C ALA A 246 8.63 -5.59 -19.33
N ASP A 247 7.61 -4.79 -19.67
CA ASP A 247 6.27 -4.93 -19.10
C ASP A 247 5.44 -6.01 -19.83
N ILE A 248 5.95 -6.52 -20.96
CA ILE A 248 5.28 -7.56 -21.75
C ILE A 248 5.70 -8.93 -21.25
N VAL A 249 4.70 -9.76 -20.91
CA VAL A 249 4.86 -11.19 -20.66
C VAL A 249 3.85 -11.93 -21.52
N ASN A 250 4.32 -12.70 -22.50
CA ASN A 250 3.46 -13.42 -23.47
C ASN A 250 3.60 -14.94 -23.40
N SER A 251 4.44 -15.42 -22.49
CA SER A 251 4.54 -16.81 -22.07
C SER A 251 4.80 -16.84 -20.57
N VAL A 252 4.02 -17.56 -19.82
CA VAL A 252 4.22 -17.72 -18.38
C VAL A 252 4.19 -19.20 -18.01
N VAL A 253 5.12 -19.58 -17.15
CA VAL A 253 5.16 -20.90 -16.51
C VAL A 253 4.91 -20.69 -15.03
N ILE A 254 3.80 -21.22 -14.52
CA ILE A 254 3.51 -21.23 -13.08
C ILE A 254 3.86 -22.60 -12.53
N GLN A 255 4.80 -22.61 -11.60
CA GLN A 255 5.18 -23.77 -10.80
C GLN A 255 4.35 -23.80 -9.52
N TYR A 256 3.75 -24.95 -9.23
CA TYR A 256 2.84 -25.14 -8.10
C TYR A 256 2.93 -26.58 -7.58
N ASP A 257 2.30 -26.88 -6.46
CA ASP A 257 2.18 -28.20 -5.82
C ASP A 257 3.52 -28.80 -5.32
N ASP A 258 3.42 -29.90 -4.55
CA ASP A 258 4.54 -30.73 -4.07
C ASP A 258 4.23 -32.22 -4.30
N PRO A 259 4.88 -32.91 -5.27
CA PRO A 259 6.02 -32.43 -6.08
C PRO A 259 5.64 -31.37 -7.10
N VAL A 260 6.56 -30.47 -7.41
CA VAL A 260 6.35 -29.34 -8.28
C VAL A 260 5.79 -29.77 -9.66
N LEU A 261 4.63 -29.22 -9.99
CA LEU A 261 3.97 -29.30 -11.28
C LEU A 261 4.07 -27.94 -12.00
N GLU A 262 3.79 -27.92 -13.31
CA GLU A 262 3.88 -26.73 -14.12
C GLU A 262 2.64 -26.55 -14.99
N VAL A 263 2.15 -25.32 -15.06
CA VAL A 263 1.15 -24.88 -16.02
C VAL A 263 1.78 -23.82 -16.90
N VAL A 264 1.55 -23.91 -18.20
CA VAL A 264 2.07 -22.96 -19.20
C VAL A 264 0.90 -22.30 -19.92
N ALA A 265 0.90 -20.96 -19.97
CA ALA A 265 0.00 -20.20 -20.84
C ALA A 265 0.82 -19.33 -21.80
N GLN A 266 0.31 -19.16 -23.03
CA GLN A 266 0.98 -18.40 -24.08
C GLN A 266 -0.02 -17.59 -24.91
N ASN A 267 0.42 -16.40 -25.36
CA ASN A 267 -0.31 -15.56 -26.30
C ASN A 267 0.43 -15.53 -27.65
N ASP A 268 0.02 -16.39 -28.56
CA ASP A 268 0.65 -16.54 -29.89
C ASP A 268 0.65 -15.24 -30.71
N THR A 269 -0.39 -14.41 -30.57
CA THR A 269 -0.47 -13.11 -31.25
C THR A 269 0.60 -12.17 -30.78
N SER A 270 0.79 -12.08 -29.46
CA SER A 270 1.85 -11.27 -28.84
C SER A 270 3.23 -11.81 -29.20
N ILE A 271 3.43 -13.12 -29.14
CA ILE A 271 4.71 -13.76 -29.51
C ILE A 271 5.08 -13.43 -30.96
N ASN A 272 4.11 -13.45 -31.86
CA ASN A 272 4.35 -13.09 -33.28
C ASN A 272 4.73 -11.62 -33.44
N ASN A 273 4.21 -10.73 -32.62
CA ASN A 273 4.46 -9.28 -32.71
C ASN A 273 5.74 -8.84 -32.01
N TYR A 274 6.05 -9.42 -30.84
CA TYR A 274 7.11 -8.93 -29.93
C TYR A 274 8.22 -9.96 -29.70
N GLY A 275 8.08 -11.19 -30.20
CA GLY A 275 8.97 -12.30 -29.85
C GLY A 275 8.54 -12.96 -28.54
N LEU A 276 9.18 -14.08 -28.22
CA LEU A 276 8.91 -14.80 -26.97
C LEU A 276 9.49 -14.03 -25.79
N LEU A 277 8.64 -13.63 -24.86
CA LEU A 277 8.96 -12.96 -23.59
C LEU A 277 8.34 -13.79 -22.47
N GLU A 278 9.18 -14.62 -21.84
CA GLU A 278 8.78 -15.66 -20.90
C GLU A 278 9.10 -15.26 -19.46
N GLU A 279 8.17 -15.56 -18.56
CA GLU A 279 8.35 -15.45 -17.11
C GLU A 279 8.05 -16.80 -16.44
N ILE A 280 8.88 -17.18 -15.46
CA ILE A 280 8.67 -18.36 -14.60
C ILE A 280 8.37 -17.88 -13.21
N ARG A 281 7.23 -18.28 -12.66
CA ARG A 281 6.78 -17.95 -11.32
C ARG A 281 6.68 -19.22 -10.46
N SER A 282 7.45 -19.27 -9.40
CA SER A 282 7.32 -20.33 -8.39
C SER A 282 6.34 -19.89 -7.33
N THR A 283 5.31 -20.68 -7.10
CA THR A 283 4.23 -20.39 -6.15
C THR A 283 4.08 -21.53 -5.15
N ILE A 284 3.29 -21.30 -4.11
CA ILE A 284 2.85 -22.31 -3.14
C ILE A 284 1.36 -22.66 -3.34
N LEU A 285 0.84 -22.50 -4.54
CA LEU A 285 -0.54 -22.91 -4.90
C LEU A 285 -0.70 -24.43 -4.79
N ALA A 286 -1.85 -24.87 -4.28
CA ALA A 286 -2.18 -26.29 -4.16
C ALA A 286 -2.88 -26.82 -5.43
N GLU A 287 -3.69 -25.99 -6.09
CA GLU A 287 -4.63 -26.45 -7.08
C GLU A 287 -4.22 -26.08 -8.53
N THR A 288 -4.38 -27.07 -9.45
CA THR A 288 -4.13 -26.86 -10.89
C THR A 288 -5.04 -25.78 -11.48
N VAL A 289 -6.27 -25.68 -10.98
CA VAL A 289 -7.26 -24.70 -11.47
C VAL A 289 -6.75 -23.29 -11.20
N ASP A 290 -6.29 -23.01 -9.99
CA ASP A 290 -5.75 -21.73 -9.57
C ASP A 290 -4.51 -21.34 -10.39
N ALA A 291 -3.57 -22.28 -10.54
CA ALA A 291 -2.38 -22.07 -11.37
C ALA A 291 -2.72 -21.78 -12.85
N THR A 292 -3.75 -22.48 -13.39
CA THR A 292 -4.19 -22.28 -14.78
C THR A 292 -4.87 -20.94 -14.97
N GLU A 293 -5.71 -20.53 -14.03
CA GLU A 293 -6.38 -19.24 -14.04
C GLU A 293 -5.34 -18.10 -13.97
N GLN A 294 -4.43 -18.14 -13.00
CA GLN A 294 -3.37 -17.15 -12.89
C GLN A 294 -2.50 -17.07 -14.15
N ALA A 295 -2.09 -18.21 -14.71
CA ALA A 295 -1.29 -18.23 -15.92
C ALA A 295 -2.02 -17.59 -17.11
N THR A 296 -3.32 -17.89 -17.26
CA THR A 296 -4.14 -17.36 -18.34
C THR A 296 -4.34 -15.85 -18.20
N ASN A 297 -4.70 -15.38 -17.01
CA ASN A 297 -4.90 -13.96 -16.73
C ASN A 297 -3.60 -13.17 -16.94
N PHE A 298 -2.47 -13.70 -16.47
CA PHE A 298 -1.17 -13.06 -16.61
C PHE A 298 -0.82 -12.76 -18.07
N VAL A 299 -1.00 -13.76 -18.95
CA VAL A 299 -0.71 -13.62 -20.38
C VAL A 299 -1.73 -12.73 -21.08
N ASN A 300 -3.00 -12.76 -20.66
CA ASN A 300 -4.04 -11.90 -21.23
C ASN A 300 -3.79 -10.43 -20.94
N TYR A 301 -3.46 -10.10 -19.70
CA TYR A 301 -3.25 -8.71 -19.26
C TYR A 301 -1.89 -8.15 -19.69
N ARG A 302 -0.84 -8.97 -19.69
CA ARG A 302 0.53 -8.53 -20.00
C ARG A 302 1.00 -8.86 -21.41
N GLY A 303 0.21 -9.58 -22.20
CA GLY A 303 0.59 -9.93 -23.58
C GLY A 303 0.68 -8.74 -24.51
N THR A 304 0.11 -7.59 -24.18
CA THR A 304 0.19 -6.34 -24.94
C THR A 304 0.75 -5.23 -24.08
N PRO A 305 1.67 -4.40 -24.63
CA PRO A 305 2.22 -3.28 -23.85
C PRO A 305 1.11 -2.27 -23.52
N LYS A 306 1.07 -1.81 -22.29
CA LYS A 306 0.17 -0.76 -21.80
C LYS A 306 0.99 0.47 -21.42
N ILE A 307 0.41 1.65 -21.63
CA ILE A 307 1.01 2.89 -21.16
C ILE A 307 0.86 2.94 -19.65
N SER A 308 1.96 3.15 -18.95
CA SER A 308 1.97 3.39 -17.49
C SER A 308 2.47 4.79 -17.18
N LEU A 309 2.07 5.33 -16.04
CA LEU A 309 2.64 6.54 -15.46
C LEU A 309 3.82 6.18 -14.55
N GLU A 310 4.87 7.01 -14.52
CA GLU A 310 5.98 6.76 -13.60
C GLU A 310 5.61 7.13 -12.15
N ALA A 311 5.05 8.32 -11.97
CA ALA A 311 4.53 8.79 -10.68
C ALA A 311 3.60 9.97 -10.89
N VAL A 312 2.67 10.17 -9.96
CA VAL A 312 1.77 11.33 -9.93
C VAL A 312 2.01 12.11 -8.64
N SER A 313 2.51 13.35 -8.76
CA SER A 313 2.80 14.22 -7.62
C SER A 313 1.82 15.38 -7.56
N VAL A 314 1.23 15.61 -6.38
CA VAL A 314 0.19 16.63 -6.16
C VAL A 314 0.49 17.43 -4.90
N ASN A 315 0.39 18.74 -4.98
CA ASN A 315 0.48 19.60 -3.81
C ASN A 315 -0.92 19.89 -3.26
N LEU A 316 -1.20 19.43 -2.05
CA LEU A 316 -2.52 19.60 -1.43
C LEU A 316 -2.84 21.06 -1.08
N ALA A 317 -1.84 21.94 -1.07
CA ALA A 317 -2.03 23.39 -0.91
C ALA A 317 -2.31 24.12 -2.23
N HIS A 318 -2.47 23.41 -3.36
CA HIS A 318 -2.79 24.03 -4.66
C HIS A 318 -4.11 24.82 -4.58
N SER A 319 -4.12 26.05 -5.13
CA SER A 319 -5.26 26.97 -5.01
C SER A 319 -6.53 26.47 -5.68
N ASP A 320 -6.40 25.71 -6.74
CA ASP A 320 -7.51 25.24 -7.57
C ASP A 320 -8.03 23.87 -7.12
N MET A 321 -7.34 23.23 -6.16
CA MET A 321 -7.77 21.98 -5.57
C MET A 321 -9.02 22.18 -4.71
N THR A 322 -10.06 21.40 -4.96
CA THR A 322 -11.28 21.39 -4.15
C THR A 322 -11.04 20.70 -2.80
N ASN A 323 -11.91 20.99 -1.84
CA ASN A 323 -11.84 20.32 -0.53
C ASN A 323 -12.08 18.81 -0.66
N THR A 324 -13.02 18.39 -1.51
CA THR A 324 -13.33 16.98 -1.74
C THR A 324 -12.10 16.23 -2.25
N VAL A 325 -11.49 16.69 -3.34
CA VAL A 325 -10.28 16.07 -3.90
C VAL A 325 -9.14 16.01 -2.87
N ARG A 326 -9.00 17.07 -2.06
CA ARG A 326 -7.99 17.09 -0.99
C ARG A 326 -8.23 16.02 0.06
N ASP A 327 -9.48 15.89 0.52
CA ASP A 327 -9.85 14.92 1.53
C ASP A 327 -9.76 13.48 0.98
N ASP A 328 -10.11 13.26 -0.30
CA ASP A 328 -9.93 11.96 -0.97
C ASP A 328 -8.44 11.60 -1.09
N LEU A 329 -7.57 12.57 -1.45
CA LEU A 329 -6.13 12.36 -1.46
C LEU A 329 -5.56 12.06 -0.06
N LEU A 330 -6.07 12.71 0.98
CA LEU A 330 -5.67 12.45 2.36
C LEU A 330 -6.08 11.07 2.86
N ALA A 331 -7.10 10.47 2.25
CA ALA A 331 -7.59 9.12 2.54
C ALA A 331 -7.00 8.03 1.62
N VAL A 332 -5.93 8.34 0.87
CA VAL A 332 -5.31 7.42 -0.08
C VAL A 332 -4.90 6.10 0.57
N THR A 333 -5.18 4.99 -0.12
CA THR A 333 -4.83 3.62 0.26
C THR A 333 -4.34 2.83 -0.97
N MET A 334 -3.83 1.61 -0.80
CA MET A 334 -3.37 0.76 -1.92
C MET A 334 -4.51 0.20 -2.79
N ASP A 335 -5.75 0.32 -2.35
CA ASP A 335 -6.95 -0.01 -3.13
C ASP A 335 -7.64 1.22 -3.73
N SER A 336 -7.04 2.42 -3.58
CA SER A 336 -7.54 3.62 -4.23
C SER A 336 -7.31 3.56 -5.74
N LEU A 337 -8.39 3.77 -6.50
CA LEU A 337 -8.35 3.92 -7.94
C LEU A 337 -8.12 5.39 -8.28
N LEU A 338 -7.02 5.70 -8.94
CA LEU A 338 -6.74 7.03 -9.48
C LEU A 338 -7.31 7.14 -10.88
N TYR A 339 -8.24 8.08 -11.08
CA TYR A 339 -8.69 8.52 -12.39
C TYR A 339 -8.12 9.90 -12.68
N LEU A 340 -7.14 9.97 -13.59
CA LEU A 340 -6.48 11.20 -13.98
C LEU A 340 -7.02 11.65 -15.34
N ASP A 341 -7.75 12.76 -15.37
CA ASP A 341 -8.41 13.32 -16.55
C ASP A 341 -7.58 14.44 -17.20
N ASN A 342 -8.00 14.86 -18.40
CA ASN A 342 -7.40 15.96 -19.15
C ASN A 342 -5.90 15.78 -19.49
N ILE A 343 -5.44 14.54 -19.62
CA ILE A 343 -4.08 14.26 -20.08
C ILE A 343 -3.98 14.62 -21.56
N PRO A 344 -2.90 15.32 -22.00
CA PRO A 344 -2.69 15.60 -23.40
C PRO A 344 -2.73 14.32 -24.27
N VAL A 345 -3.57 14.27 -25.28
CA VAL A 345 -3.73 13.10 -26.18
C VAL A 345 -2.44 12.70 -26.91
N GLY A 346 -1.42 13.55 -26.89
CA GLY A 346 -0.07 13.21 -27.37
C GLY A 346 0.73 12.34 -26.41
N LEU A 347 0.32 12.25 -25.14
CA LEU A 347 0.91 11.39 -24.13
C LEU A 347 0.08 10.10 -23.96
N ILE A 348 -1.23 10.25 -23.80
CA ILE A 348 -2.19 9.14 -23.69
C ILE A 348 -3.34 9.44 -24.68
N PRO A 349 -3.53 8.59 -25.70
CA PRO A 349 -4.52 8.82 -26.77
C PRO A 349 -5.95 8.97 -26.26
N GLU A 350 -6.30 8.29 -25.19
CA GLU A 350 -7.61 8.31 -24.54
C GLU A 350 -7.90 9.63 -23.83
N GLY A 351 -6.86 10.40 -23.49
CA GLY A 351 -6.95 11.66 -22.77
C GLY A 351 -7.12 11.50 -21.26
N TYR A 352 -7.15 10.28 -20.76
CA TYR A 352 -7.21 9.94 -19.33
C TYR A 352 -6.35 8.72 -19.00
N PHE A 353 -6.03 8.56 -17.72
CA PHE A 353 -5.38 7.37 -17.19
C PHE A 353 -6.16 6.86 -15.98
N GLU A 354 -6.23 5.54 -15.88
CA GLU A 354 -6.87 4.85 -14.80
C GLU A 354 -5.94 3.78 -14.24
N GLY A 355 -5.70 3.84 -12.94
CA GLY A 355 -4.77 2.91 -12.30
C GLY A 355 -4.91 2.89 -10.79
N PHE A 356 -4.53 1.76 -10.20
CA PHE A 356 -4.50 1.62 -8.74
C PHE A 356 -3.22 2.18 -8.15
N VAL A 357 -3.37 2.79 -6.97
CA VAL A 357 -2.23 3.25 -6.18
C VAL A 357 -1.50 2.03 -5.61
N GLU A 358 -0.22 1.90 -5.93
CA GLU A 358 0.63 0.83 -5.40
C GLU A 358 1.40 1.25 -4.15
N GLY A 359 1.69 2.52 -4.05
CA GLY A 359 2.33 3.11 -2.90
C GLY A 359 2.39 4.61 -3.03
N TRP A 360 2.71 5.27 -1.93
CA TRP A 360 2.81 6.73 -1.94
C TRP A 360 3.83 7.26 -0.95
N THR A 361 4.27 8.48 -1.21
CA THR A 361 5.14 9.23 -0.32
C THR A 361 4.53 10.59 -0.01
N TRP A 362 4.30 10.84 1.27
CA TRP A 362 4.03 12.18 1.79
C TRP A 362 5.33 12.94 1.98
N THR A 363 5.42 14.12 1.40
CA THR A 363 6.48 15.09 1.70
C THR A 363 5.89 16.21 2.53
N LEU A 364 6.31 16.25 3.80
CA LEU A 364 5.82 17.16 4.80
C LEU A 364 6.71 18.42 4.82
N GLY A 365 6.16 19.56 4.56
CA GLY A 365 6.85 20.82 4.70
C GLY A 365 6.09 21.75 5.64
N ARG A 366 6.75 22.73 6.20
CA ARG A 366 6.16 23.64 7.20
C ARG A 366 4.82 24.27 6.79
N LYS A 367 4.58 24.47 5.49
CA LYS A 367 3.36 25.06 4.91
C LYS A 367 2.90 24.33 3.66
N ASN A 368 3.47 23.19 3.40
CA ASN A 368 3.24 22.41 2.22
C ASN A 368 3.04 20.94 2.60
N LEU A 369 2.16 20.29 1.89
CA LEU A 369 1.96 18.86 1.95
C LEU A 369 1.86 18.35 0.52
N GLU A 370 2.81 17.53 0.13
CA GLU A 370 2.87 16.94 -1.20
C GLU A 370 2.68 15.45 -1.11
N LEU A 371 1.89 14.90 -2.01
CA LEU A 371 1.66 13.48 -2.18
C LEU A 371 2.23 13.06 -3.52
N THR A 372 3.12 12.08 -3.51
CA THR A 372 3.61 11.41 -4.71
C THR A 372 3.14 9.97 -4.69
N MET A 373 2.38 9.55 -5.69
CA MET A 373 1.79 8.23 -5.82
C MET A 373 2.49 7.44 -6.92
N SER A 374 2.86 6.20 -6.65
CA SER A 374 3.20 5.18 -7.64
C SER A 374 1.91 4.49 -8.05
N VAL A 375 1.66 4.38 -9.36
CA VAL A 375 0.39 3.85 -9.87
C VAL A 375 0.64 2.77 -10.93
N SER A 376 -0.16 1.72 -10.91
CA SER A 376 -0.18 0.69 -11.95
C SER A 376 -1.48 0.76 -12.74
N ASN A 377 -1.44 0.41 -14.03
CA ASN A 377 -2.65 0.36 -14.85
C ASN A 377 -3.66 -0.61 -14.22
N SER A 378 -4.92 -0.21 -14.10
CA SER A 378 -5.99 -0.97 -13.44
C SER A 378 -6.17 -2.38 -13.99
N ILE A 379 -5.93 -2.57 -15.28
CA ILE A 379 -6.04 -3.87 -15.96
C ILE A 379 -5.11 -4.96 -15.40
N TYR A 380 -4.02 -4.59 -14.71
CA TYR A 380 -3.08 -5.57 -14.15
C TYR A 380 -3.57 -6.21 -12.85
N SER A 381 -4.52 -5.60 -12.17
CA SER A 381 -4.96 -6.02 -10.84
C SER A 381 -6.47 -6.22 -10.72
N THR A 382 -7.22 -6.12 -11.82
CA THR A 382 -8.64 -6.44 -11.82
C THR A 382 -8.85 -7.86 -12.38
N LEU A 383 -9.46 -8.71 -11.56
CA LEU A 383 -9.89 -10.04 -11.99
C LEU A 383 -11.37 -9.95 -12.40
N ASP A 384 -11.72 -10.55 -13.55
CA ASP A 384 -13.12 -10.67 -14.01
C ASP A 384 -13.93 -9.39 -13.82
N VAL A 385 -13.49 -8.28 -14.42
CA VAL A 385 -14.19 -6.98 -14.30
C VAL A 385 -15.60 -7.13 -14.82
N GLN A 386 -16.57 -7.06 -13.91
CA GLN A 386 -17.98 -7.08 -14.27
C GLN A 386 -18.39 -5.68 -14.76
N TRP A 387 -19.48 -5.64 -15.53
CA TRP A 387 -19.97 -4.39 -16.11
C TRP A 387 -20.29 -3.30 -15.08
N GLU A 388 -20.73 -3.72 -13.89
CA GLU A 388 -21.01 -2.86 -12.75
C GLU A 388 -19.75 -2.30 -12.08
N ASP A 389 -18.58 -2.89 -12.36
CA ASP A 389 -17.30 -2.47 -11.81
C ASP A 389 -16.65 -1.35 -12.63
N TYR A 390 -17.14 -1.09 -13.84
CA TYR A 390 -16.65 0.04 -14.62
C TYR A 390 -17.05 1.37 -14.03
N ASN A 391 -16.07 2.25 -13.92
CA ASN A 391 -16.31 3.62 -13.47
C ASN A 391 -17.43 4.27 -14.31
N ALA A 392 -18.48 4.77 -13.61
CA ALA A 392 -19.62 5.41 -14.26
C ALA A 392 -19.26 6.68 -15.08
N LEU A 393 -18.05 7.20 -14.91
CA LEU A 393 -17.52 8.33 -15.69
C LEU A 393 -16.98 7.89 -17.05
N ILE A 394 -16.64 6.62 -17.21
CA ILE A 394 -16.16 6.09 -18.50
C ILE A 394 -17.34 5.98 -19.47
N GLN A 395 -17.23 6.69 -20.57
CA GLN A 395 -18.22 6.57 -21.66
C GLN A 395 -17.90 5.35 -22.52
N TRP A 396 -18.93 4.68 -23.00
CA TRP A 396 -18.82 3.51 -23.90
C TRP A 396 -17.84 3.66 -25.06
N GLN A 397 -17.77 4.86 -25.61
CA GLN A 397 -16.88 5.16 -26.72
C GLN A 397 -15.40 5.20 -26.32
N ASN A 398 -15.10 5.24 -25.02
CA ASN A 398 -13.76 5.33 -24.45
C ASN A 398 -13.28 3.98 -23.88
N LEU A 399 -14.14 2.96 -23.89
CA LEU A 399 -13.71 1.61 -23.57
C LEU A 399 -12.76 1.09 -24.63
N ASP A 400 -11.75 0.32 -24.23
CA ASP A 400 -10.83 -0.34 -25.15
C ASP A 400 -11.66 -1.16 -26.17
N ASN A 401 -11.33 -1.02 -27.45
CA ASN A 401 -11.97 -1.78 -28.53
C ASN A 401 -11.78 -3.31 -28.39
N ALA A 402 -10.88 -3.75 -27.53
CA ALA A 402 -10.69 -5.15 -27.17
C ALA A 402 -11.72 -5.65 -26.13
N THR A 403 -12.37 -4.74 -25.38
CA THR A 403 -13.39 -5.11 -24.39
C THR A 403 -14.63 -5.65 -25.10
N ARG A 404 -14.96 -6.91 -24.88
CA ARG A 404 -16.14 -7.56 -25.45
C ARG A 404 -17.21 -7.75 -24.38
N TRP A 405 -18.47 -7.73 -24.80
CA TRP A 405 -19.60 -8.05 -23.91
C TRP A 405 -19.46 -9.38 -23.16
N LEU A 406 -18.73 -10.33 -23.74
CA LEU A 406 -18.46 -11.65 -23.15
C LEU A 406 -17.33 -11.63 -22.10
N ASP A 407 -16.57 -10.56 -22.06
CA ASP A 407 -15.47 -10.36 -21.13
C ASP A 407 -15.95 -9.58 -19.87
N VAL A 408 -17.26 -9.25 -19.82
CA VAL A 408 -17.90 -8.38 -18.82
C VAL A 408 -19.23 -9.02 -18.34
N ILE A 409 -19.26 -10.33 -18.14
CA ILE A 409 -20.45 -11.04 -17.61
C ILE A 409 -20.11 -11.70 -16.30
#